data_1cdc1911ae179d4ed3592ac85ba048f5
#
_entry.id   1cdc1911ae179d4ed3592ac85ba048f5
#
_cell.length_a   1.000
_cell.length_b   1.000
_cell.length_c   1.000
_cell.angle_alpha   90.00
_cell.angle_beta   90.00
_cell.angle_gamma   90.00
#
_symmetry.space_group_name_H-M   'P 1'
#
loop_
_entity.id
_entity.type
_entity.pdbx_description
1 polymer ?
#
loop_
_entity_poly.entity_id
_entity_poly.type
_entity_poly.pdbx_seq_one_letter_code
_entity_poly.pdbx_strand_id
1 'polypeptide(L)'
;MFFERVKTPGLGHNAYVLGCGEGIAVVVDPRRDVAKYLQIARDNDLSIAYCIETHRQEDFEYGSASLSEITGAKILAGTHSLFGRADVRLGDGEEIRIGTTRLVALATPGHTPESMCYAVYPEDSGGICWGVFTGDTIFVGDTGRTDLSDPERTAENAGLLYDSVHQKLTPPGEAWR
;
A
#
# COMPACT_ATOMS: atom_id res chain seq x y z
N MET A 1 4.59 13.00 12.23
CA MET A 1 4.45 11.71 11.50
C MET A 1 5.81 11.29 10.98
N PHE A 2 6.26 10.04 11.18
CA PHE A 2 7.50 9.48 10.62
C PHE A 2 7.22 8.85 9.26
N PHE A 3 8.16 8.97 8.31
CA PHE A 3 8.04 8.33 6.99
C PHE A 3 9.43 7.99 6.44
N GLU A 4 9.64 6.75 6.05
CA GLU A 4 10.88 6.31 5.40
C GLU A 4 10.57 5.40 4.21
N ARG A 5 11.19 5.69 3.06
CA ARG A 5 11.12 4.86 1.86
C ARG A 5 12.32 3.92 1.79
N VAL A 6 12.06 2.64 1.65
CA VAL A 6 13.07 1.60 1.49
C VAL A 6 13.08 1.11 0.05
N LYS A 7 14.11 1.51 -0.72
CA LYS A 7 14.30 1.06 -2.10
C LYS A 7 14.90 -0.34 -2.14
N THR A 8 14.43 -1.16 -3.08
CA THR A 8 15.03 -2.45 -3.39
C THR A 8 16.06 -2.27 -4.52
N PRO A 9 17.35 -2.50 -4.26
CA PRO A 9 18.36 -2.42 -5.33
C PRO A 9 18.07 -3.40 -6.46
N GLY A 10 18.14 -2.93 -7.71
CA GLY A 10 17.94 -3.77 -8.90
C GLY A 10 16.49 -4.06 -9.28
N LEU A 11 15.54 -3.73 -8.42
CA LEU A 11 14.10 -3.77 -8.72
C LEU A 11 13.51 -2.36 -8.63
N GLY A 12 12.49 -2.06 -9.41
CA GLY A 12 11.75 -0.80 -9.35
C GLY A 12 10.90 -0.64 -8.08
N HIS A 13 10.98 -1.60 -7.15
CA HIS A 13 10.13 -1.69 -5.97
C HIS A 13 10.55 -0.74 -4.84
N ASN A 14 9.54 -0.11 -4.23
CA ASN A 14 9.66 0.68 -3.01
C ASN A 14 8.74 0.10 -1.93
N ALA A 15 9.30 -0.15 -0.75
CA ALA A 15 8.55 -0.36 0.47
C ALA A 15 8.60 0.90 1.34
N TYR A 16 7.68 1.01 2.29
CA TYR A 16 7.61 2.19 3.13
C TYR A 16 7.39 1.83 4.59
N VAL A 17 7.97 2.62 5.50
CA VAL A 17 7.65 2.60 6.93
C VAL A 17 6.98 3.92 7.27
N LEU A 18 5.73 3.85 7.73
CA LEU A 18 4.93 4.99 8.15
C LEU A 18 4.65 4.90 9.64
N GLY A 19 5.09 5.90 10.42
CA GLY A 19 4.70 6.08 11.81
C GLY A 19 3.32 6.74 11.89
N CYS A 20 2.39 6.02 12.51
CA CYS A 20 0.97 6.40 12.59
C CYS A 20 0.60 7.08 13.93
N GLY A 21 1.57 7.63 14.66
CA GLY A 21 1.40 8.18 16.00
C GLY A 21 1.47 7.12 17.11
N GLU A 22 1.56 7.55 18.35
CA GLU A 22 1.58 6.69 19.55
C GLU A 22 2.68 5.60 19.54
N GLY A 23 3.80 5.82 18.82
CA GLY A 23 4.85 4.82 18.68
C GLY A 23 4.46 3.63 17.77
N ILE A 24 3.36 3.74 17.03
CA ILE A 24 2.86 2.69 16.14
C ILE A 24 3.29 2.95 14.71
N ALA A 25 3.72 1.89 14.00
CA ALA A 25 4.06 1.96 12.59
C ALA A 25 3.35 0.90 11.74
N VAL A 26 3.23 1.20 10.46
CA VAL A 26 2.88 0.25 9.41
C VAL A 26 4.04 0.11 8.43
N VAL A 27 4.19 -1.08 7.84
CA VAL A 27 5.12 -1.32 6.73
C VAL A 27 4.30 -1.64 5.50
N VAL A 28 4.49 -0.87 4.43
CA VAL A 28 3.77 -1.06 3.16
C VAL A 28 4.69 -1.78 2.18
N ASP A 29 4.17 -2.82 1.56
CA ASP A 29 4.82 -3.67 0.57
C ASP A 29 6.22 -4.15 1.01
N PRO A 30 6.36 -4.75 2.21
CA PRO A 30 7.65 -5.18 2.71
C PRO A 30 8.23 -6.29 1.86
N ARG A 31 9.47 -6.13 1.40
CA ARG A 31 10.20 -7.23 0.78
C ARG A 31 10.63 -8.28 1.81
N ARG A 32 11.05 -9.45 1.35
CA ARG A 32 11.41 -10.61 2.17
C ARG A 32 12.54 -10.33 3.19
N ASP A 33 13.49 -9.45 2.87
CA ASP A 33 14.52 -9.03 3.82
C ASP A 33 13.96 -8.03 4.83
N VAL A 34 13.41 -8.56 5.93
CA VAL A 34 12.70 -7.77 6.94
C VAL A 34 13.60 -7.06 7.95
N ALA A 35 14.91 -7.40 7.98
CA ALA A 35 15.85 -6.85 8.96
C ALA A 35 15.91 -5.31 8.88
N LYS A 36 15.81 -4.76 7.68
CA LYS A 36 15.82 -3.30 7.46
C LYS A 36 14.64 -2.60 8.14
N TYR A 37 13.42 -3.15 8.04
CA TYR A 37 12.21 -2.55 8.67
C TYR A 37 12.28 -2.64 10.19
N LEU A 38 12.77 -3.77 10.73
CA LEU A 38 12.99 -3.95 12.16
C LEU A 38 14.03 -2.97 12.69
N GLN A 39 15.09 -2.68 11.92
CA GLN A 39 16.10 -1.70 12.29
C GLN A 39 15.51 -0.28 12.31
N ILE A 40 14.78 0.12 11.25
CA ILE A 40 14.11 1.42 11.17
C ILE A 40 13.15 1.61 12.36
N ALA A 41 12.35 0.60 12.67
CA ALA A 41 11.42 0.66 13.79
C ALA A 41 12.14 0.86 15.13
N ARG A 42 13.21 0.10 15.39
CA ARG A 42 14.02 0.26 16.61
C ARG A 42 14.67 1.64 16.73
N ASP A 43 15.26 2.13 15.62
CA ASP A 43 15.99 3.40 15.61
C ASP A 43 15.08 4.61 15.83
N ASN A 44 13.75 4.44 15.67
CA ASN A 44 12.75 5.49 15.79
C ASN A 44 11.71 5.21 16.89
N ASP A 45 11.97 4.27 17.80
CA ASP A 45 11.08 3.90 18.91
C ASP A 45 9.65 3.55 18.42
N LEU A 46 9.56 2.80 17.30
CA LEU A 46 8.30 2.41 16.68
C LEU A 46 8.02 0.91 16.86
N SER A 47 6.75 0.56 17.08
CA SER A 47 6.25 -0.80 17.08
C SER A 47 5.50 -1.07 15.76
N ILE A 48 5.93 -2.06 14.97
CA ILE A 48 5.25 -2.43 13.73
C ILE A 48 3.97 -3.19 14.08
N ALA A 49 2.81 -2.56 13.88
CA ALA A 49 1.50 -3.14 14.19
C ALA A 49 0.81 -3.74 12.96
N TYR A 50 1.13 -3.26 11.77
CA TYR A 50 0.56 -3.75 10.52
C TYR A 50 1.60 -3.84 9.40
N CYS A 51 1.39 -4.84 8.52
CA CYS A 51 1.98 -4.90 7.19
C CYS A 51 0.85 -4.72 6.19
N ILE A 52 1.02 -3.85 5.20
CA ILE A 52 0.01 -3.55 4.18
C ILE A 52 0.53 -4.04 2.83
N GLU A 53 -0.31 -4.72 2.07
CA GLU A 53 -0.01 -5.17 0.71
C GLU A 53 -0.93 -4.44 -0.28
N THR A 54 -0.32 -3.77 -1.28
CA THR A 54 -1.07 -3.02 -2.30
C THR A 54 -1.58 -3.94 -3.42
N HIS A 55 -0.83 -4.97 -3.78
CA HIS A 55 -1.19 -5.93 -4.82
C HIS A 55 -0.33 -7.18 -4.68
N ARG A 56 -0.58 -8.24 -5.44
CA ARG A 56 0.31 -9.39 -5.51
C ARG A 56 1.52 -9.05 -6.38
N GLN A 57 2.71 -9.20 -5.84
CA GLN A 57 3.95 -9.07 -6.59
C GLN A 57 4.23 -10.34 -7.40
N GLU A 58 4.64 -10.16 -8.66
CA GLU A 58 5.07 -11.28 -9.51
C GLU A 58 6.58 -11.57 -9.36
N ASP A 59 7.37 -10.55 -8.98
CA ASP A 59 8.83 -10.62 -8.98
C ASP A 59 9.43 -11.12 -7.66
N PHE A 60 8.68 -11.07 -6.56
CA PHE A 60 9.17 -11.49 -5.24
C PHE A 60 8.03 -11.81 -4.25
N GLU A 61 8.37 -12.53 -3.19
CA GLU A 61 7.47 -12.75 -2.06
C GLU A 61 7.55 -11.60 -1.05
N TYR A 62 6.41 -11.14 -0.56
CA TYR A 62 6.34 -10.17 0.53
C TYR A 62 6.94 -10.71 1.83
N GLY A 63 7.54 -9.80 2.58
CA GLY A 63 8.04 -10.05 3.94
C GLY A 63 6.96 -9.96 5.02
N SER A 64 5.69 -9.73 4.65
CA SER A 64 4.59 -9.52 5.60
C SER A 64 4.42 -10.69 6.59
N ALA A 65 4.51 -11.93 6.10
CA ALA A 65 4.42 -13.11 6.95
C ALA A 65 5.55 -13.16 7.98
N SER A 66 6.79 -12.92 7.55
CA SER A 66 7.97 -12.90 8.45
C SER A 66 7.89 -11.75 9.47
N LEU A 67 7.45 -10.55 9.04
CA LEU A 67 7.22 -9.44 9.98
C LEU A 67 6.12 -9.78 10.99
N SER A 68 5.02 -10.38 10.54
CA SER A 68 3.94 -10.83 11.41
C SER A 68 4.42 -11.84 12.46
N GLU A 69 5.24 -12.81 12.07
CA GLU A 69 5.81 -13.80 12.99
C GLU A 69 6.77 -13.19 14.04
N ILE A 70 7.57 -12.20 13.63
CA ILE A 70 8.57 -11.58 14.51
C ILE A 70 7.95 -10.53 15.44
N THR A 71 7.02 -9.72 14.94
CA THR A 71 6.51 -8.53 15.65
C THR A 71 5.10 -8.69 16.18
N GLY A 72 4.34 -9.69 15.71
CA GLY A 72 2.91 -9.81 15.95
C GLY A 72 2.06 -8.87 15.06
N ALA A 73 2.67 -8.19 14.08
CA ALA A 73 1.97 -7.31 13.16
C ALA A 73 0.88 -8.06 12.38
N LYS A 74 -0.28 -7.42 12.23
CA LYS A 74 -1.37 -7.94 11.39
C LYS A 74 -1.12 -7.64 9.92
N ILE A 75 -1.42 -8.57 9.04
CA ILE A 75 -1.38 -8.36 7.59
C ILE A 75 -2.72 -7.77 7.15
N LEU A 76 -2.66 -6.61 6.49
CA LEU A 76 -3.80 -5.89 5.93
C LEU A 76 -3.71 -5.91 4.41
N ALA A 77 -4.78 -6.30 3.74
CA ALA A 77 -4.88 -6.35 2.29
C ALA A 77 -6.31 -6.09 1.82
N GLY A 78 -6.51 -6.02 0.50
CA GLY A 78 -7.85 -5.94 -0.10
C GLY A 78 -8.68 -7.22 0.09
N THR A 79 -9.97 -7.13 -0.24
CA THR A 79 -10.91 -8.28 -0.14
C THR A 79 -10.75 -9.29 -1.27
N HIS A 80 -10.04 -8.97 -2.34
CA HIS A 80 -9.88 -9.85 -3.49
C HIS A 80 -9.15 -11.16 -3.12
N SER A 81 -9.57 -12.29 -3.71
CA SER A 81 -9.05 -13.63 -3.37
C SER A 81 -7.60 -13.86 -3.78
N LEU A 82 -7.04 -13.06 -4.70
CA LEU A 82 -5.62 -13.13 -5.09
C LEU A 82 -4.66 -12.65 -4.00
N PHE A 83 -5.13 -11.81 -3.06
CA PHE A 83 -4.37 -11.58 -1.83
C PHE A 83 -4.32 -12.88 -1.03
N GLY A 84 -3.12 -13.30 -0.66
CA GLY A 84 -2.92 -14.48 0.14
C GLY A 84 -3.47 -14.36 1.57
N ARG A 85 -2.67 -14.72 2.56
CA ARG A 85 -3.01 -14.54 3.97
C ARG A 85 -3.18 -13.06 4.30
N ALA A 86 -4.31 -12.71 4.90
CA ALA A 86 -4.53 -11.40 5.50
C ALA A 86 -5.36 -11.56 6.79
N ASP A 87 -4.97 -10.82 7.84
CA ASP A 87 -5.67 -10.80 9.13
C ASP A 87 -6.78 -9.75 9.13
N VAL A 88 -6.61 -8.70 8.32
CA VAL A 88 -7.59 -7.63 8.10
C VAL A 88 -7.79 -7.46 6.59
N ARG A 89 -9.04 -7.44 6.15
CA ARG A 89 -9.39 -7.19 4.76
C ARG A 89 -10.25 -5.94 4.66
N LEU A 90 -9.88 -5.06 3.74
CA LEU A 90 -10.62 -3.83 3.46
C LEU A 90 -11.14 -3.84 2.03
N GLY A 91 -12.41 -3.55 1.88
CA GLY A 91 -13.06 -3.28 0.60
C GLY A 91 -12.83 -1.85 0.13
N ASP A 92 -13.35 -1.54 -1.06
CA ASP A 92 -13.28 -0.19 -1.63
C ASP A 92 -14.00 0.83 -0.76
N GLY A 93 -13.32 1.92 -0.40
CA GLY A 93 -13.82 2.97 0.46
C GLY A 93 -13.84 2.62 1.95
N GLU A 94 -13.49 1.39 2.34
CA GLU A 94 -13.39 1.05 3.75
C GLU A 94 -12.15 1.66 4.39
N GLU A 95 -12.23 1.91 5.68
CA GLU A 95 -11.17 2.59 6.41
C GLU A 95 -10.76 1.85 7.69
N ILE A 96 -9.53 2.07 8.09
CA ILE A 96 -8.99 1.58 9.37
C ILE A 96 -8.24 2.72 10.07
N ARG A 97 -8.40 2.80 11.38
CA ARG A 97 -7.60 3.70 12.24
C ARG A 97 -6.43 2.94 12.86
N ILE A 98 -5.25 3.48 12.70
CA ILE A 98 -4.00 2.94 13.26
C ILE A 98 -3.31 4.08 14.01
N GLY A 99 -3.22 3.99 15.33
CA GLY A 99 -2.79 5.12 16.17
C GLY A 99 -3.64 6.36 15.89
N THR A 100 -2.99 7.47 15.55
CA THR A 100 -3.64 8.75 15.19
C THR A 100 -3.80 8.95 13.67
N THR A 101 -3.66 7.89 12.88
CA THR A 101 -3.76 7.96 11.42
C THR A 101 -4.93 7.11 10.93
N ARG A 102 -5.72 7.66 10.04
CA ARG A 102 -6.78 6.94 9.31
C ARG A 102 -6.25 6.58 7.92
N LEU A 103 -6.38 5.32 7.54
CA LEU A 103 -6.13 4.84 6.18
C LEU A 103 -7.45 4.51 5.51
N VAL A 104 -7.60 4.93 4.26
CA VAL A 104 -8.76 4.61 3.40
C VAL A 104 -8.28 3.72 2.28
N ALA A 105 -8.88 2.56 2.14
CA ALA A 105 -8.60 1.60 1.09
C ALA A 105 -9.36 1.96 -0.19
N LEU A 106 -8.68 1.98 -1.32
CA LEU A 106 -9.22 2.29 -2.64
C LEU A 106 -8.91 1.13 -3.58
N ALA A 107 -9.92 0.41 -4.05
CA ALA A 107 -9.71 -0.63 -5.07
C ALA A 107 -9.34 0.03 -6.39
N THR A 108 -8.16 -0.29 -6.92
CA THR A 108 -7.59 0.33 -8.12
C THR A 108 -7.14 -0.73 -9.14
N PRO A 109 -8.07 -1.56 -9.66
CA PRO A 109 -7.73 -2.60 -10.61
C PRO A 109 -7.17 -2.03 -11.92
N GLY A 110 -6.38 -2.85 -12.61
CA GLY A 110 -5.85 -2.55 -13.94
C GLY A 110 -4.42 -3.02 -14.14
N HIS A 111 -3.50 -2.70 -13.23
CA HIS A 111 -2.19 -3.35 -13.19
C HIS A 111 -2.33 -4.82 -12.81
N THR A 112 -3.01 -5.08 -11.70
CA THR A 112 -3.55 -6.39 -11.34
C THR A 112 -5.02 -6.26 -10.94
N PRO A 113 -5.83 -7.34 -10.99
CA PRO A 113 -7.26 -7.29 -10.65
C PRO A 113 -7.51 -6.90 -9.19
N GLU A 114 -6.60 -7.26 -8.30
CA GLU A 114 -6.70 -7.04 -6.85
C GLU A 114 -6.05 -5.75 -6.37
N SER A 115 -5.42 -4.97 -7.24
CA SER A 115 -4.68 -3.75 -6.84
C SER A 115 -5.48 -2.82 -5.95
N MET A 116 -4.82 -2.36 -4.89
CA MET A 116 -5.35 -1.43 -3.90
C MET A 116 -4.40 -0.25 -3.71
N CYS A 117 -4.95 0.92 -3.56
CA CYS A 117 -4.25 2.09 -3.03
C CYS A 117 -4.70 2.37 -1.60
N TYR A 118 -3.86 3.05 -0.81
CA TYR A 118 -4.20 3.42 0.56
C TYR A 118 -3.93 4.91 0.78
N ALA A 119 -5.00 5.69 0.92
CA ALA A 119 -4.92 7.11 1.23
C ALA A 119 -4.71 7.33 2.73
N VAL A 120 -3.83 8.25 3.09
CA VAL A 120 -3.35 8.48 4.45
C VAL A 120 -3.86 9.80 4.98
N TYR A 121 -4.56 9.77 6.11
CA TYR A 121 -5.13 10.94 6.77
C TYR A 121 -4.67 11.00 8.23
N PRO A 122 -3.59 11.73 8.56
CA PRO A 122 -3.22 11.99 9.94
C PRO A 122 -4.31 12.82 10.65
N GLU A 123 -4.53 12.58 11.94
CA GLU A 123 -5.57 13.27 12.72
C GLU A 123 -5.36 14.79 12.75
N ASP A 124 -4.10 15.22 12.80
CA ASP A 124 -3.70 16.63 12.82
C ASP A 124 -3.77 17.31 11.45
N SER A 125 -4.08 16.58 10.38
CA SER A 125 -4.18 17.11 9.01
C SER A 125 -5.45 17.92 8.73
N GLY A 126 -6.41 17.97 9.68
CA GLY A 126 -7.70 18.61 9.46
C GLY A 126 -8.55 17.93 8.36
N GLY A 127 -8.31 16.64 8.10
CA GLY A 127 -8.99 15.88 7.07
C GLY A 127 -8.32 15.95 5.69
N ILE A 128 -7.18 16.63 5.57
CA ILE A 128 -6.43 16.69 4.32
C ILE A 128 -5.65 15.38 4.15
N CYS A 129 -5.73 14.78 2.95
CA CYS A 129 -4.94 13.62 2.59
C CYS A 129 -3.46 13.98 2.55
N TRP A 130 -2.65 13.31 3.37
CA TRP A 130 -1.21 13.53 3.39
C TRP A 130 -0.51 12.90 2.18
N GLY A 131 -1.01 11.77 1.71
CA GLY A 131 -0.46 11.04 0.59
C GLY A 131 -1.19 9.73 0.33
N VAL A 132 -0.83 9.05 -0.75
CA VAL A 132 -1.41 7.76 -1.15
C VAL A 132 -0.31 6.77 -1.45
N PHE A 133 -0.37 5.59 -0.87
CA PHE A 133 0.43 4.44 -1.31
C PHE A 133 -0.26 3.83 -2.52
N THR A 134 0.33 3.97 -3.67
CA THR A 134 -0.30 3.64 -4.96
C THR A 134 0.07 2.25 -5.48
N GLY A 135 1.03 1.57 -4.85
CA GLY A 135 1.61 0.37 -5.43
C GLY A 135 2.01 0.63 -6.89
N ASP A 136 1.66 -0.29 -7.75
CA ASP A 136 1.93 -0.21 -9.18
C ASP A 136 0.75 0.37 -10.00
N THR A 137 -0.22 1.03 -9.34
CA THR A 137 -1.31 1.72 -10.03
C THR A 137 -0.81 2.95 -10.78
N ILE A 138 0.01 3.79 -10.12
CA ILE A 138 0.58 5.00 -10.72
C ILE A 138 1.97 5.28 -10.17
N PHE A 139 2.86 5.73 -11.03
CA PHE A 139 4.23 6.18 -10.72
C PHE A 139 4.39 7.67 -11.03
N VAL A 140 5.55 8.20 -10.74
CA VAL A 140 5.93 9.55 -11.20
C VAL A 140 6.21 9.49 -12.69
N GLY A 141 5.26 9.99 -13.48
CA GLY A 141 5.38 10.08 -14.96
C GLY A 141 4.99 8.81 -15.72
N ASP A 142 4.46 7.76 -15.03
CA ASP A 142 4.05 6.51 -15.66
C ASP A 142 2.96 5.80 -14.85
N THR A 143 2.50 4.65 -15.33
CA THR A 143 1.57 3.73 -14.65
C THR A 143 2.10 2.30 -14.70
N GLY A 144 1.55 1.41 -13.88
CA GLY A 144 1.80 -0.02 -13.99
C GLY A 144 1.37 -0.57 -15.36
N ARG A 145 2.07 -1.59 -15.84
CA ARG A 145 1.71 -2.30 -17.07
C ARG A 145 0.38 -3.05 -16.89
N THR A 146 -0.36 -3.23 -17.98
CA THR A 146 -1.72 -3.79 -17.95
C THR A 146 -1.85 -5.17 -18.60
N ASP A 147 -0.74 -5.71 -19.09
CA ASP A 147 -0.65 -7.00 -19.78
C ASP A 147 -0.13 -8.15 -18.90
N LEU A 148 0.22 -7.85 -17.62
CA LEU A 148 0.91 -8.80 -16.75
C LEU A 148 0.01 -9.97 -16.33
N SER A 149 -1.21 -9.68 -15.87
CA SER A 149 -2.12 -10.71 -15.34
C SER A 149 -2.78 -11.55 -16.44
N ASP A 150 -3.07 -10.94 -17.59
CA ASP A 150 -3.68 -11.57 -18.76
C ASP A 150 -3.43 -10.71 -20.00
N PRO A 151 -2.51 -11.10 -20.90
CA PRO A 151 -2.19 -10.35 -22.12
C PRO A 151 -3.39 -10.17 -23.06
N GLU A 152 -4.36 -11.10 -23.07
CA GLU A 152 -5.56 -11.00 -23.92
C GLU A 152 -6.52 -9.91 -23.42
N ARG A 153 -6.45 -9.56 -22.13
CA ARG A 153 -7.26 -8.51 -21.49
C ARG A 153 -6.55 -7.17 -21.36
N THR A 154 -5.41 -6.97 -22.00
CA THR A 154 -4.61 -5.74 -21.90
C THR A 154 -5.42 -4.47 -22.09
N ALA A 155 -6.28 -4.42 -23.12
CA ALA A 155 -7.10 -3.23 -23.40
C ALA A 155 -8.17 -2.99 -22.31
N GLU A 156 -8.79 -4.04 -21.79
CA GLU A 156 -9.74 -3.95 -20.68
C GLU A 156 -9.05 -3.47 -19.41
N ASN A 157 -7.91 -4.07 -19.08
CA ASN A 157 -7.10 -3.69 -17.92
C ASN A 157 -6.62 -2.23 -18.01
N ALA A 158 -6.26 -1.76 -19.21
CA ALA A 158 -5.90 -0.35 -19.43
C ALA A 158 -7.09 0.60 -19.16
N GLY A 159 -8.31 0.21 -19.55
CA GLY A 159 -9.53 0.94 -19.19
C GLY A 159 -9.77 0.98 -17.70
N LEU A 160 -9.64 -0.15 -17.00
CA LEU A 160 -9.76 -0.23 -15.54
C LEU A 160 -8.71 0.63 -14.83
N LEU A 161 -7.46 0.61 -15.30
CA LEU A 161 -6.38 1.43 -14.75
C LEU A 161 -6.67 2.93 -14.95
N TYR A 162 -7.13 3.30 -16.14
CA TYR A 162 -7.54 4.69 -16.44
C TYR A 162 -8.63 5.16 -15.47
N ASP A 163 -9.68 4.36 -15.28
CA ASP A 163 -10.77 4.67 -14.36
C ASP A 163 -10.27 4.74 -12.91
N SER A 164 -9.41 3.82 -12.48
CA SER A 164 -8.79 3.82 -11.16
C SER A 164 -8.01 5.12 -10.88
N VAL A 165 -7.23 5.59 -11.84
CA VAL A 165 -6.47 6.83 -11.70
C VAL A 165 -7.39 8.05 -11.71
N HIS A 166 -8.29 8.16 -12.70
CA HIS A 166 -9.05 9.39 -12.92
C HIS A 166 -10.27 9.55 -12.02
N GLN A 167 -10.87 8.44 -11.57
CA GLN A 167 -12.06 8.52 -10.72
C GLN A 167 -11.74 8.44 -9.23
N LYS A 168 -10.61 7.80 -8.85
CA LYS A 168 -10.28 7.57 -7.44
C LYS A 168 -9.05 8.33 -6.96
N LEU A 169 -8.00 8.40 -7.78
CA LEU A 169 -6.76 9.06 -7.36
C LEU A 169 -6.69 10.53 -7.76
N THR A 170 -7.25 10.91 -8.91
CA THR A 170 -7.25 12.30 -9.41
C THR A 170 -8.65 12.71 -9.88
N PRO A 171 -9.69 12.64 -9.03
CA PRO A 171 -11.05 12.97 -9.47
C PRO A 171 -11.11 14.43 -9.96
N PRO A 172 -11.86 14.71 -11.06
CA PRO A 172 -11.98 16.05 -11.59
C PRO A 172 -12.51 17.05 -10.55
N GLY A 173 -11.79 18.14 -10.33
CA GLY A 173 -12.18 19.22 -9.41
C GLY A 173 -11.78 19.05 -7.96
N GLU A 174 -11.20 17.92 -7.58
CA GLU A 174 -10.60 17.71 -6.28
C GLU A 174 -9.08 17.69 -6.41
N ALA A 175 -8.42 18.77 -6.02
CA ALA A 175 -7.00 18.68 -5.71
C ALA A 175 -6.86 17.91 -4.38
N TRP A 176 -5.95 16.96 -4.30
CA TRP A 176 -5.49 16.41 -3.03
C TRP A 176 -4.93 17.58 -2.20
N ARG A 177 -5.77 18.16 -1.34
CA ARG A 177 -5.42 19.30 -0.47
C ARG A 177 -5.14 18.76 0.91
#